data_4017dba90fc99fdec46625c8f48666ac
#
_entry.id   4017dba90fc99fdec46625c8f48666ac
#
_cell.length_a   1.000
_cell.length_b   1.000
_cell.length_c   1.000
_cell.angle_alpha   90.00
_cell.angle_beta   90.00
_cell.angle_gamma   90.00
#
_symmetry.space_group_name_H-M   'P 1'
#
loop_
_entity.id
_entity.type
_entity.pdbx_description
1 polymer ?
#
loop_
_entity_poly.entity_id
_entity_poly.type
_entity_poly.pdbx_seq_one_letter_code
_entity_poly.pdbx_strand_id
1 'polypeptide(L)'
;MIVNGHTAVYRFLIKPTTVNDPRSLGYTSDAHTLGFTQFKQVECHDLIFIRGRLTDDDVRTLADQLLRDPVTQSIEFSRLPSPPASQNQKPNKASSDHKMLEVMLRPGVTDPVAEQIVRAARLLGVTGIEAASTGLRFFIRGEGLTDDVIQLAAKRLFANNVIHTHAIGEITPVFARPAQSSGLVGVISLRGLDDDGLRRVSAERRAALNLDEMRTIQNYCQREDRDLTDIEFEMLAQTW
;
A
#
# COMPACT_ATOMS: atom_id res chain seq x y z
N MET A 1 -9.67 -6.11 -33.48
CA MET A 1 -9.23 -7.43 -32.99
C MET A 1 -9.77 -7.57 -31.59
N ILE A 2 -10.73 -8.46 -31.35
CA ILE A 2 -11.41 -8.61 -30.05
C ILE A 2 -10.43 -9.33 -29.13
N VAL A 3 -9.89 -8.63 -28.14
CA VAL A 3 -9.03 -9.20 -27.11
C VAL A 3 -9.92 -10.02 -26.17
N ASN A 4 -10.01 -11.33 -26.39
CA ASN A 4 -10.56 -12.28 -25.42
C ASN A 4 -9.53 -12.46 -24.28
N GLY A 5 -9.24 -11.39 -23.53
CA GLY A 5 -8.30 -11.41 -22.43
C GLY A 5 -9.01 -11.53 -21.09
N HIS A 6 -8.80 -12.64 -20.38
CA HIS A 6 -9.13 -12.71 -18.96
C HIS A 6 -8.27 -11.71 -18.19
N THR A 7 -8.86 -11.03 -17.20
CA THR A 7 -8.11 -10.21 -16.26
C THR A 7 -6.97 -11.02 -15.64
N ALA A 8 -5.76 -10.51 -15.74
CA ALA A 8 -4.56 -11.13 -15.22
C ALA A 8 -3.80 -10.17 -14.29
N VAL A 9 -2.89 -10.71 -13.51
CA VAL A 9 -1.96 -9.92 -12.69
C VAL A 9 -0.57 -10.09 -13.26
N TYR A 10 0.09 -8.97 -13.47
CA TYR A 10 1.47 -8.89 -13.92
C TYR A 10 2.33 -8.37 -12.78
N ARG A 11 3.49 -8.98 -12.60
CA ARG A 11 4.54 -8.55 -11.69
C ARG A 11 5.65 -7.90 -12.50
N PHE A 12 6.06 -6.72 -12.10
CA PHE A 12 7.23 -6.02 -12.63
C PHE A 12 8.23 -5.84 -11.50
N LEU A 13 9.47 -6.24 -11.75
CA LEU A 13 10.59 -6.09 -10.84
C LEU A 13 11.60 -5.15 -11.47
N ILE A 14 11.77 -3.98 -10.87
CA ILE A 14 12.66 -2.93 -11.33
C ILE A 14 13.92 -2.97 -10.47
N LYS A 15 15.07 -3.15 -11.12
CA LYS A 15 16.37 -3.34 -10.49
C LYS A 15 17.29 -2.20 -10.87
N PRO A 16 18.11 -1.66 -9.95
CA PRO A 16 19.18 -0.76 -10.33
C PRO A 16 20.20 -1.50 -11.22
N THR A 17 20.77 -0.81 -12.21
CA THR A 17 21.82 -1.37 -13.09
C THR A 17 23.19 -1.34 -12.42
N THR A 18 23.36 -0.55 -11.38
CA THR A 18 24.62 -0.41 -10.66
C THR A 18 24.63 -1.23 -9.37
N VAL A 19 25.75 -1.87 -9.09
CA VAL A 19 25.99 -2.65 -7.86
C VAL A 19 26.01 -1.74 -6.63
N ASN A 20 26.37 -0.47 -6.80
CA ASN A 20 26.47 0.52 -5.73
C ASN A 20 25.25 1.45 -5.69
N ASP A 21 24.05 0.88 -5.83
CA ASP A 21 22.81 1.63 -5.66
C ASP A 21 22.73 2.25 -4.25
N PRO A 22 22.58 3.59 -4.12
CA PRO A 22 22.60 4.27 -2.83
C PRO A 22 21.53 3.75 -1.85
N ARG A 23 20.35 3.35 -2.35
CA ARG A 23 19.27 2.82 -1.54
C ARG A 23 19.66 1.45 -0.94
N SER A 24 20.24 0.58 -1.74
CA SER A 24 20.73 -0.73 -1.31
C SER A 24 21.87 -0.61 -0.29
N LEU A 25 22.82 0.32 -0.51
CA LEU A 25 23.87 0.61 0.44
C LEU A 25 23.34 1.17 1.76
N GLY A 26 22.34 2.06 1.70
CA GLY A 26 21.64 2.60 2.87
C GLY A 26 21.04 1.48 3.72
N TYR A 27 20.26 0.59 3.13
CA TYR A 27 19.67 -0.54 3.86
C TYR A 27 20.73 -1.48 4.48
N THR A 28 21.86 -1.69 3.83
CA THR A 28 22.96 -2.49 4.38
C THR A 28 23.55 -1.81 5.60
N SER A 29 23.81 -0.51 5.53
CA SER A 29 24.33 0.29 6.64
C SER A 29 23.37 0.33 7.84
N ASP A 30 22.08 0.56 7.56
CA ASP A 30 21.03 0.62 8.58
C ASP A 30 20.86 -0.74 9.27
N ALA A 31 20.95 -1.85 8.50
CA ALA A 31 20.92 -3.18 9.06
C ALA A 31 22.04 -3.39 10.10
N HIS A 32 23.27 -3.00 9.77
CA HIS A 32 24.41 -3.09 10.70
C HIS A 32 24.20 -2.22 11.94
N THR A 33 23.71 -0.99 11.77
CA THR A 33 23.40 -0.08 12.88
C THR A 33 22.35 -0.67 13.84
N LEU A 34 21.39 -1.43 13.31
CA LEU A 34 20.36 -2.11 14.08
C LEU A 34 20.78 -3.47 14.65
N GLY A 35 22.05 -3.88 14.44
CA GLY A 35 22.64 -5.09 15.00
C GLY A 35 22.53 -6.33 14.11
N PHE A 36 22.08 -6.20 12.86
CA PHE A 36 22.05 -7.30 11.87
C PHE A 36 23.39 -7.41 11.14
N THR A 37 24.48 -7.59 11.88
CA THR A 37 25.86 -7.62 11.34
C THR A 37 26.14 -8.79 10.40
N GLN A 38 25.31 -9.82 10.44
CA GLN A 38 25.36 -10.98 9.54
C GLN A 38 24.87 -10.66 8.11
N PHE A 39 24.20 -9.51 7.89
CA PHE A 39 23.80 -9.07 6.55
C PHE A 39 25.00 -8.46 5.85
N LYS A 40 25.60 -9.18 4.91
CA LYS A 40 26.75 -8.70 4.13
C LYS A 40 26.34 -7.71 3.04
N GLN A 41 25.13 -7.92 2.48
CA GLN A 41 24.58 -7.08 1.41
C GLN A 41 23.07 -7.13 1.44
N VAL A 42 22.43 -5.99 1.23
CA VAL A 42 21.00 -5.86 0.99
C VAL A 42 20.81 -5.18 -0.36
N GLU A 43 20.13 -5.84 -1.29
CA GLU A 43 19.68 -5.23 -2.56
C GLU A 43 18.21 -4.84 -2.42
N CYS A 44 17.86 -3.63 -2.85
CA CYS A 44 16.49 -3.12 -2.81
C CYS A 44 15.98 -2.88 -4.23
N HIS A 45 14.90 -3.57 -4.60
CA HIS A 45 14.26 -3.47 -5.90
C HIS A 45 12.83 -2.97 -5.75
N ASP A 46 12.34 -2.19 -6.74
CA ASP A 46 10.94 -1.82 -6.75
C ASP A 46 10.11 -2.97 -7.31
N LEU A 47 8.96 -3.19 -6.69
CA LEU A 47 8.02 -4.25 -7.03
C LEU A 47 6.68 -3.60 -7.37
N ILE A 48 6.20 -3.83 -8.59
CA ILE A 48 4.93 -3.28 -9.05
C ILE A 48 4.06 -4.42 -9.55
N PHE A 49 2.82 -4.42 -9.10
CA PHE A 49 1.80 -5.34 -9.59
C PHE A 49 0.74 -4.55 -10.35
N ILE A 50 0.35 -5.07 -11.50
CA ILE A 50 -0.70 -4.49 -12.34
C ILE A 50 -1.73 -5.56 -12.64
N ARG A 51 -2.97 -5.27 -12.32
CA ARG A 51 -4.12 -6.11 -12.68
C ARG A 51 -4.86 -5.48 -13.84
N GLY A 52 -5.16 -6.28 -14.85
CA GLY A 52 -5.90 -5.79 -16.00
C GLY A 52 -5.98 -6.78 -17.15
N ARG A 53 -6.58 -6.34 -18.24
CA ARG A 53 -6.66 -7.04 -19.53
C ARG A 53 -5.66 -6.38 -20.48
N LEU A 54 -4.40 -6.80 -20.36
CA LEU A 54 -3.29 -6.19 -21.09
C LEU A 54 -2.84 -7.13 -22.21
N THR A 55 -2.50 -6.53 -23.34
CA THR A 55 -1.78 -7.20 -24.41
C THR A 55 -0.29 -7.26 -24.09
N ASP A 56 0.48 -8.05 -24.81
CA ASP A 56 1.94 -8.10 -24.67
C ASP A 56 2.58 -6.74 -25.01
N ASP A 57 1.98 -5.99 -25.95
CA ASP A 57 2.45 -4.65 -26.31
C ASP A 57 2.14 -3.63 -25.20
N ASP A 58 0.98 -3.74 -24.55
CA ASP A 58 0.67 -2.92 -23.36
C ASP A 58 1.69 -3.15 -22.24
N VAL A 59 2.01 -4.43 -21.97
CA VAL A 59 2.98 -4.79 -20.92
C VAL A 59 4.37 -4.24 -21.23
N ARG A 60 4.83 -4.32 -22.51
CA ARG A 60 6.10 -3.73 -22.94
C ARG A 60 6.08 -2.21 -22.87
N THR A 61 4.99 -1.58 -23.31
CA THR A 61 4.82 -0.13 -23.22
C THR A 61 4.93 0.35 -21.76
N LEU A 62 4.25 -0.34 -20.83
CA LEU A 62 4.36 -0.04 -19.41
C LEU A 62 5.79 -0.21 -18.91
N ALA A 63 6.45 -1.32 -19.24
CA ALA A 63 7.81 -1.60 -18.79
C ALA A 63 8.81 -0.56 -19.29
N ASP A 64 8.75 -0.21 -20.57
CA ASP A 64 9.79 0.58 -21.22
C ASP A 64 9.56 2.10 -21.14
N GLN A 65 8.30 2.53 -21.08
CA GLN A 65 7.97 3.97 -21.15
C GLN A 65 7.45 4.55 -19.83
N LEU A 66 7.07 3.72 -18.86
CA LEU A 66 6.47 4.20 -17.63
C LEU A 66 7.18 3.73 -16.35
N LEU A 67 7.53 2.44 -16.26
CA LEU A 67 7.86 1.84 -14.97
C LEU A 67 9.35 1.85 -14.63
N ARG A 68 10.23 2.04 -15.60
CA ARG A 68 11.67 2.11 -15.38
C ARG A 68 12.31 3.38 -15.94
N ASP A 69 13.41 3.79 -15.35
CA ASP A 69 14.39 4.67 -15.97
C ASP A 69 15.33 3.82 -16.84
N PRO A 70 15.36 4.03 -18.19
CA PRO A 70 16.16 3.20 -19.08
C PRO A 70 17.67 3.35 -18.89
N VAL A 71 18.13 4.39 -18.21
CA VAL A 71 19.57 4.65 -17.96
C VAL A 71 20.05 3.94 -16.71
N THR A 72 19.28 4.03 -15.63
CA THR A 72 19.71 3.59 -14.30
C THR A 72 19.06 2.29 -13.84
N GLN A 73 18.03 1.80 -14.56
CA GLN A 73 17.24 0.64 -14.14
C GLN A 73 17.05 -0.37 -15.25
N SER A 74 17.02 -1.64 -14.86
CA SER A 74 16.52 -2.75 -15.65
C SER A 74 15.18 -3.22 -15.11
N ILE A 75 14.36 -3.85 -15.96
CA ILE A 75 13.04 -4.36 -15.59
C ILE A 75 12.85 -5.79 -16.06
N GLU A 76 12.30 -6.60 -15.17
CA GLU A 76 11.82 -7.96 -15.50
C GLU A 76 10.32 -7.98 -15.22
N PHE A 77 9.56 -8.67 -16.05
CA PHE A 77 8.13 -8.83 -15.79
C PHE A 77 7.67 -10.26 -16.10
N SER A 78 6.62 -10.66 -15.39
CA SER A 78 5.97 -11.96 -15.57
C SER A 78 4.48 -11.86 -15.28
N ARG A 79 3.70 -12.70 -15.95
CA ARG A 79 2.29 -12.89 -15.62
C ARG A 79 2.19 -13.86 -14.45
N LEU A 80 1.52 -13.46 -13.39
CA LEU A 80 1.26 -14.36 -12.26
C LEU A 80 0.22 -15.41 -12.66
N PRO A 81 0.35 -16.66 -12.21
CA PRO A 81 -0.69 -17.66 -12.36
C PRO A 81 -1.95 -17.17 -11.60
N SER A 82 -3.13 -17.49 -12.12
CA SER A 82 -4.36 -17.34 -11.32
C SER A 82 -4.16 -18.03 -9.99
N PRO A 83 -4.57 -17.42 -8.86
CA PRO A 83 -4.28 -17.98 -7.55
C PRO A 83 -4.79 -19.43 -7.52
N PRO A 84 -3.92 -20.39 -7.24
CA PRO A 84 -4.38 -21.74 -6.98
C PRO A 84 -5.19 -21.69 -5.68
N ALA A 85 -6.35 -22.30 -5.70
CA ALA A 85 -7.07 -22.58 -4.49
C ALA A 85 -6.10 -23.33 -3.54
N SER A 86 -5.68 -22.66 -2.48
CA SER A 86 -4.90 -23.22 -1.35
C SER A 86 -3.60 -23.94 -1.73
N GLN A 87 -2.47 -23.27 -1.62
CA GLN A 87 -1.19 -23.95 -1.55
C GLN A 87 -0.53 -23.73 -0.18
N ASN A 88 -0.60 -24.79 0.63
CA ASN A 88 0.35 -25.06 1.71
C ASN A 88 1.73 -25.35 1.09
N GLN A 89 2.48 -24.32 0.72
CA GLN A 89 3.90 -24.49 0.45
C GLN A 89 4.63 -24.57 1.79
N LYS A 90 5.07 -25.78 2.13
CA LYS A 90 6.00 -26.00 3.26
C LYS A 90 7.28 -25.17 2.98
N PRO A 91 7.78 -24.41 3.98
CA PRO A 91 9.04 -23.70 3.83
C PRO A 91 10.16 -24.72 3.61
N ASN A 92 10.89 -24.51 2.51
CA ASN A 92 12.07 -25.33 2.20
C ASN A 92 13.17 -24.92 3.19
N LYS A 93 13.51 -25.82 4.12
CA LYS A 93 14.61 -25.67 5.08
C LYS A 93 15.95 -25.89 4.34
N ALA A 94 16.38 -24.91 3.58
CA ALA A 94 17.77 -24.83 3.15
C ALA A 94 18.36 -23.53 3.72
N SER A 95 19.46 -23.63 4.45
CA SER A 95 20.30 -22.50 4.80
C SER A 95 20.94 -21.99 3.52
N SER A 96 20.27 -21.10 2.85
CA SER A 96 20.84 -20.41 1.71
C SER A 96 21.55 -19.15 2.23
N ASP A 97 22.73 -18.85 1.66
CA ASP A 97 23.50 -17.63 1.96
C ASP A 97 22.73 -16.37 1.52
N HIS A 98 21.49 -16.52 1.10
CA HIS A 98 20.61 -15.43 0.70
C HIS A 98 19.15 -15.69 1.10
N LYS A 99 18.43 -14.62 1.39
CA LYS A 99 16.99 -14.60 1.65
C LYS A 99 16.33 -13.51 0.82
N MET A 100 15.09 -13.74 0.47
CA MET A 100 14.23 -12.78 -0.22
C MET A 100 13.09 -12.38 0.70
N LEU A 101 12.84 -11.08 0.80
CA LEU A 101 11.74 -10.48 1.56
C LEU A 101 10.98 -9.54 0.63
N GLU A 102 9.67 -9.67 0.56
CA GLU A 102 8.80 -8.71 -0.12
C GLU A 102 7.93 -7.97 0.89
N VAL A 103 7.78 -6.67 0.66
CA VAL A 103 7.02 -5.74 1.51
C VAL A 103 6.05 -4.97 0.63
N MET A 104 4.79 -4.86 1.05
CA MET A 104 3.74 -4.12 0.37
C MET A 104 2.89 -3.34 1.36
N LEU A 105 2.12 -2.38 0.86
CA LEU A 105 1.10 -1.71 1.67
C LEU A 105 -0.02 -2.67 2.04
N ARG A 106 -0.57 -2.48 3.25
CA ARG A 106 -1.73 -3.23 3.72
C ARG A 106 -3.00 -2.80 2.96
N PRO A 107 -4.00 -3.68 2.86
CA PRO A 107 -5.31 -3.30 2.36
C PRO A 107 -5.88 -2.09 3.11
N GLY A 108 -6.38 -1.10 2.37
CA GLY A 108 -6.93 0.12 2.94
C GLY A 108 -5.92 1.27 3.15
N VAL A 109 -4.64 1.01 3.00
CA VAL A 109 -3.63 2.08 2.92
C VAL A 109 -3.60 2.62 1.50
N THR A 110 -3.64 3.95 1.36
CA THR A 110 -3.54 4.62 0.06
C THR A 110 -2.17 4.40 -0.56
N ASP A 111 -2.14 4.06 -1.85
CA ASP A 111 -0.92 3.88 -2.66
C ASP A 111 -0.89 4.94 -3.76
N PRO A 112 -0.35 6.14 -3.49
CA PRO A 112 -0.34 7.23 -4.46
C PRO A 112 0.46 6.91 -5.73
N VAL A 113 1.51 6.09 -5.60
CA VAL A 113 2.33 5.67 -6.75
C VAL A 113 1.52 4.76 -7.66
N ALA A 114 0.80 3.79 -7.11
CA ALA A 114 -0.08 2.92 -7.87
C ALA A 114 -1.19 3.70 -8.60
N GLU A 115 -1.78 4.70 -7.95
CA GLU A 115 -2.78 5.58 -8.58
C GLU A 115 -2.19 6.36 -9.76
N GLN A 116 -0.98 6.91 -9.61
CA GLN A 116 -0.29 7.63 -10.69
C GLN A 116 0.11 6.68 -11.83
N ILE A 117 0.51 5.44 -11.55
CA ILE A 117 0.78 4.43 -12.59
C ILE A 117 -0.48 4.19 -13.43
N VAL A 118 -1.63 3.97 -12.79
CA VAL A 118 -2.90 3.76 -13.50
C VAL A 118 -3.27 4.97 -14.36
N ARG A 119 -3.08 6.18 -13.83
CA ARG A 119 -3.36 7.42 -14.56
C ARG A 119 -2.42 7.62 -15.75
N ALA A 120 -1.11 7.45 -15.54
CA ALA A 120 -0.11 7.64 -16.58
C ALA A 120 -0.22 6.59 -17.69
N ALA A 121 -0.53 5.33 -17.34
CA ALA A 121 -0.76 4.27 -18.31
C ALA A 121 -1.88 4.63 -19.31
N ARG A 122 -2.96 5.24 -18.83
CA ARG A 122 -4.05 5.71 -19.69
C ARG A 122 -3.62 6.80 -20.66
N LEU A 123 -2.71 7.69 -20.24
CA LEU A 123 -2.14 8.72 -21.10
C LEU A 123 -1.24 8.13 -22.21
N LEU A 124 -0.62 6.97 -21.95
CA LEU A 124 0.13 6.19 -22.94
C LEU A 124 -0.76 5.32 -23.82
N GLY A 125 -2.09 5.38 -23.67
CA GLY A 125 -3.04 4.60 -24.45
C GLY A 125 -3.31 3.19 -23.89
N VAL A 126 -2.72 2.81 -22.75
CA VAL A 126 -2.97 1.53 -22.09
C VAL A 126 -4.25 1.63 -21.25
N THR A 127 -5.37 1.23 -21.84
CA THR A 127 -6.70 1.38 -21.22
C THR A 127 -7.17 0.14 -20.46
N GLY A 128 -6.52 -1.01 -20.68
CA GLY A 128 -6.90 -2.29 -20.07
C GLY A 128 -6.51 -2.46 -18.60
N ILE A 129 -5.83 -1.47 -18.00
CA ILE A 129 -5.40 -1.49 -16.60
C ILE A 129 -6.58 -1.22 -15.66
N GLU A 130 -6.79 -2.13 -14.69
CA GLU A 130 -7.85 -2.03 -13.69
C GLU A 130 -7.33 -1.48 -12.36
N ALA A 131 -6.17 -1.96 -11.91
CA ALA A 131 -5.56 -1.57 -10.66
C ALA A 131 -4.05 -1.80 -10.68
N ALA A 132 -3.32 -1.03 -9.87
CA ALA A 132 -1.92 -1.25 -9.57
C ALA A 132 -1.73 -1.36 -8.05
N SER A 133 -0.58 -1.89 -7.64
CA SER A 133 -0.12 -1.91 -6.25
C SER A 133 1.40 -1.93 -6.24
N THR A 134 2.02 -1.24 -5.31
CA THR A 134 3.48 -1.13 -5.23
C THR A 134 4.04 -1.78 -3.98
N GLY A 135 5.31 -2.12 -4.05
CA GLY A 135 6.05 -2.71 -2.96
C GLY A 135 7.55 -2.67 -3.19
N LEU A 136 8.27 -3.32 -2.31
CA LEU A 136 9.71 -3.48 -2.41
C LEU A 136 10.07 -4.96 -2.28
N ARG A 137 11.10 -5.39 -3.01
CA ARG A 137 11.76 -6.68 -2.83
C ARG A 137 13.17 -6.44 -2.33
N PHE A 138 13.50 -7.13 -1.26
CA PHE A 138 14.84 -7.14 -0.70
C PHE A 138 15.49 -8.50 -0.93
N PHE A 139 16.69 -8.51 -1.51
CA PHE A 139 17.58 -9.65 -1.51
C PHE A 139 18.65 -9.43 -0.45
N ILE A 140 18.68 -10.29 0.55
CA ILE A 140 19.58 -10.19 1.69
C ILE A 140 20.59 -11.33 1.58
N ARG A 141 21.86 -10.99 1.47
CA ARG A 141 22.98 -11.93 1.46
C ARG A 141 23.73 -11.87 2.77
N GLY A 142 24.15 -13.02 3.27
CA GLY A 142 24.87 -13.08 4.52
C GLY A 142 24.98 -14.49 5.08
N GLU A 143 25.44 -14.61 6.31
CA GLU A 143 25.59 -15.90 6.99
C GLU A 143 24.55 -16.05 8.09
N GLY A 144 24.07 -17.29 8.34
CA GLY A 144 23.10 -17.55 9.40
C GLY A 144 21.75 -16.86 9.21
N LEU A 145 21.31 -16.66 7.98
CA LEU A 145 20.03 -16.03 7.62
C LEU A 145 18.87 -16.99 7.88
N THR A 146 18.42 -17.08 9.15
CA THR A 146 17.22 -17.82 9.50
C THR A 146 15.96 -16.99 9.21
N ASP A 147 14.82 -17.65 9.08
CA ASP A 147 13.54 -16.97 8.89
C ASP A 147 13.20 -16.05 10.08
N ASP A 148 13.56 -16.45 11.30
CA ASP A 148 13.37 -15.63 12.50
C ASP A 148 14.18 -14.31 12.44
N VAL A 149 15.41 -14.37 11.99
CA VAL A 149 16.27 -13.19 11.79
C VAL A 149 15.66 -12.27 10.75
N ILE A 150 15.18 -12.83 9.62
CA ILE A 150 14.54 -12.03 8.56
C ILE A 150 13.20 -11.44 9.05
N GLN A 151 12.41 -12.18 9.81
CA GLN A 151 11.16 -11.68 10.39
C GLN A 151 11.41 -10.52 11.37
N LEU A 152 12.47 -10.63 12.18
CA LEU A 152 12.87 -9.55 13.09
C LEU A 152 13.33 -8.31 12.30
N ALA A 153 14.16 -8.49 11.27
CA ALA A 153 14.63 -7.42 10.41
C ALA A 153 13.47 -6.78 9.61
N ALA A 154 12.52 -7.57 9.12
CA ALA A 154 11.33 -7.06 8.46
C ALA A 154 10.59 -6.05 9.35
N LYS A 155 10.38 -6.38 10.63
CA LYS A 155 9.65 -5.53 11.58
C LYS A 155 10.43 -4.29 12.05
N ARG A 156 11.76 -4.34 12.06
CA ARG A 156 12.60 -3.27 12.62
C ARG A 156 13.21 -2.35 11.58
N LEU A 157 13.35 -2.82 10.34
CA LEU A 157 14.05 -2.11 9.28
C LEU A 157 13.22 -1.97 8.01
N PHE A 158 12.67 -3.08 7.48
CA PHE A 158 12.14 -3.09 6.12
C PHE A 158 10.65 -2.73 6.02
N ALA A 159 9.89 -2.89 7.09
CA ALA A 159 8.45 -2.70 7.07
C ALA A 159 7.94 -1.90 8.27
N ASN A 160 7.10 -0.92 8.03
CA ASN A 160 6.30 -0.32 9.09
C ASN A 160 5.10 -1.25 9.39
N ASN A 161 5.04 -1.78 10.60
CA ASN A 161 4.04 -2.78 10.99
C ASN A 161 2.58 -2.26 10.98
N VAL A 162 2.38 -0.94 10.93
CA VAL A 162 1.04 -0.34 10.87
C VAL A 162 0.51 -0.36 9.44
N ILE A 163 1.33 0.05 8.48
CA ILE A 163 0.92 0.27 7.09
C ILE A 163 1.41 -0.79 6.10
N HIS A 164 2.40 -1.62 6.48
CA HIS A 164 2.95 -2.64 5.60
C HIS A 164 2.57 -4.06 6.01
N THR A 165 2.51 -4.94 5.04
CA THR A 165 2.59 -6.40 5.16
C THR A 165 3.84 -6.89 4.46
N HIS A 166 4.36 -8.04 4.89
CA HIS A 166 5.57 -8.62 4.30
C HIS A 166 5.49 -10.14 4.23
N ALA A 167 6.29 -10.73 3.37
CA ALA A 167 6.47 -12.17 3.25
C ALA A 167 7.94 -12.50 2.98
N ILE A 168 8.46 -13.55 3.62
CA ILE A 168 9.71 -14.18 3.21
C ILE A 168 9.42 -14.98 1.95
N GLY A 169 10.08 -14.61 0.86
CA GLY A 169 9.70 -15.09 -0.48
C GLY A 169 8.74 -14.12 -1.18
N GLU A 170 7.98 -14.66 -2.12
CA GLU A 170 7.04 -13.88 -2.93
C GLU A 170 5.74 -13.58 -2.18
N ILE A 171 5.30 -12.32 -2.27
CA ILE A 171 4.04 -11.88 -1.68
C ILE A 171 2.90 -11.99 -2.70
N THR A 172 1.71 -12.35 -2.24
CA THR A 172 0.50 -12.26 -3.04
C THR A 172 0.01 -10.81 -3.05
N PRO A 173 -0.11 -10.17 -4.24
CA PRO A 173 -0.51 -8.78 -4.30
C PRO A 173 -1.96 -8.56 -3.85
N VAL A 174 -2.16 -7.49 -3.10
CA VAL A 174 -3.49 -7.00 -2.73
C VAL A 174 -3.69 -5.65 -3.38
N PHE A 175 -4.83 -5.49 -4.06
CA PHE A 175 -5.20 -4.24 -4.73
C PHE A 175 -6.23 -3.49 -3.90
N ALA A 176 -6.09 -2.17 -3.86
CA ALA A 176 -7.11 -1.32 -3.27
C ALA A 176 -8.46 -1.57 -3.94
N ARG A 177 -9.50 -1.70 -3.14
CA ARG A 177 -10.87 -1.73 -3.66
C ARG A 177 -11.33 -0.29 -3.85
N PRO A 178 -11.99 0.03 -4.98
CA PRO A 178 -12.64 1.33 -5.09
C PRO A 178 -13.54 1.56 -3.89
N ALA A 179 -13.45 2.73 -3.28
CA ALA A 179 -14.39 3.11 -2.24
C ALA A 179 -15.80 3.06 -2.83
N GLN A 180 -16.64 2.21 -2.29
CA GLN A 180 -18.05 2.20 -2.64
C GLN A 180 -18.74 3.24 -1.76
N SER A 181 -19.11 4.36 -2.36
CA SER A 181 -20.00 5.31 -1.70
C SER A 181 -21.38 4.69 -1.59
N SER A 182 -21.94 4.63 -0.40
CA SER A 182 -23.33 4.24 -0.22
C SER A 182 -24.31 5.27 -0.80
N GLY A 183 -23.82 6.48 -1.10
CA GLY A 183 -24.65 7.63 -1.46
C GLY A 183 -25.55 8.11 -0.31
N LEU A 184 -25.47 7.49 0.86
CA LEU A 184 -26.22 7.89 2.03
C LEU A 184 -25.52 9.04 2.75
N VAL A 185 -26.26 10.09 2.99
CA VAL A 185 -25.83 11.22 3.83
C VAL A 185 -26.41 11.00 5.22
N GLY A 186 -25.53 10.81 6.20
CA GLY A 186 -25.96 10.70 7.60
C GLY A 186 -26.36 12.07 8.14
N VAL A 187 -27.32 12.09 9.06
CA VAL A 187 -27.69 13.30 9.80
C VAL A 187 -27.36 13.08 11.29
N ILE A 188 -26.69 14.06 11.89
CA ILE A 188 -26.31 14.03 13.30
C ILE A 188 -27.25 14.94 14.07
N SER A 189 -28.22 14.34 14.75
CA SER A 189 -29.22 15.09 15.52
C SER A 189 -28.62 15.63 16.81
N LEU A 190 -28.42 16.94 16.85
CA LEU A 190 -27.85 17.64 18.00
C LEU A 190 -28.88 18.51 18.75
N ARG A 191 -29.91 19.03 18.06
CA ARG A 191 -30.78 20.08 18.54
C ARG A 191 -31.53 19.79 19.86
N GLY A 192 -31.88 18.53 20.07
CA GLY A 192 -32.65 18.09 21.26
C GLY A 192 -31.82 17.40 22.34
N LEU A 193 -30.51 17.37 22.22
CA LEU A 193 -29.65 16.69 23.18
C LEU A 193 -29.37 17.55 24.42
N ASP A 194 -29.31 16.90 25.57
CA ASP A 194 -28.70 17.44 26.77
C ASP A 194 -27.19 17.38 26.77
N ASP A 195 -26.55 17.90 27.79
CA ASP A 195 -25.09 17.93 27.90
C ASP A 195 -24.44 16.57 27.81
N ASP A 196 -25.07 15.54 28.38
CA ASP A 196 -24.52 14.18 28.35
C ASP A 196 -24.71 13.55 26.97
N GLY A 197 -25.79 13.86 26.27
CA GLY A 197 -26.00 13.52 24.87
C GLY A 197 -24.95 14.14 23.96
N LEU A 198 -24.64 15.42 24.16
CA LEU A 198 -23.60 16.14 23.41
C LEU A 198 -22.21 15.53 23.63
N ARG A 199 -21.84 15.24 24.88
CA ARG A 199 -20.56 14.55 25.20
C ARG A 199 -20.48 13.17 24.55
N ARG A 200 -21.57 12.42 24.55
CA ARG A 200 -21.65 11.09 23.95
C ARG A 200 -21.43 11.15 22.46
N VAL A 201 -22.11 12.07 21.76
CA VAL A 201 -21.90 12.24 20.30
C VAL A 201 -20.45 12.59 19.97
N SER A 202 -19.82 13.52 20.71
CA SER A 202 -18.41 13.88 20.52
C SER A 202 -17.50 12.65 20.69
N ALA A 203 -17.73 11.84 21.73
CA ALA A 203 -16.95 10.64 22.02
C ALA A 203 -17.14 9.54 20.97
N GLU A 204 -18.39 9.21 20.61
CA GLU A 204 -18.72 8.18 19.62
C GLU A 204 -18.16 8.50 18.23
N ARG A 205 -18.21 9.79 17.86
CA ARG A 205 -17.67 10.30 16.60
C ARG A 205 -16.18 10.59 16.65
N ARG A 206 -15.54 10.45 17.81
CA ARG A 206 -14.12 10.77 18.02
C ARG A 206 -13.77 12.21 17.61
N ALA A 207 -14.71 13.13 17.78
CA ALA A 207 -14.58 14.51 17.36
C ALA A 207 -13.60 15.31 18.23
N ALA A 208 -13.31 14.83 19.45
CA ALA A 208 -12.48 15.51 20.46
C ALA A 208 -12.98 16.91 20.86
N LEU A 209 -14.24 17.22 20.58
CA LEU A 209 -14.87 18.49 20.93
C LEU A 209 -15.31 18.47 22.41
N ASN A 210 -15.02 19.56 23.14
CA ASN A 210 -15.48 19.74 24.51
C ASN A 210 -16.97 20.17 24.56
N LEU A 211 -17.54 20.26 25.75
CA LEU A 211 -18.97 20.54 25.90
C LEU A 211 -19.38 21.94 25.39
N ASP A 212 -18.55 22.96 25.58
CA ASP A 212 -18.86 24.31 25.15
C ASP A 212 -18.80 24.47 23.64
N GLU A 213 -17.88 23.77 23.02
CA GLU A 213 -17.78 23.63 21.54
C GLU A 213 -19.02 22.92 20.98
N MET A 214 -19.40 21.80 21.57
CA MET A 214 -20.60 21.05 21.18
C MET A 214 -21.87 21.87 21.35
N ARG A 215 -22.00 22.67 22.44
CA ARG A 215 -23.13 23.62 22.66
C ARG A 215 -23.13 24.73 21.60
N THR A 216 -21.96 25.21 21.19
CA THR A 216 -21.86 26.22 20.14
C THR A 216 -22.39 25.68 18.82
N ILE A 217 -22.03 24.44 18.48
CA ILE A 217 -22.53 23.74 17.28
C ILE A 217 -24.04 23.50 17.41
N GLN A 218 -24.53 23.06 18.58
CA GLN A 218 -25.96 22.87 18.82
C GLN A 218 -26.75 24.17 18.64
N ASN A 219 -26.28 25.29 19.19
CA ASN A 219 -26.88 26.59 19.01
C ASN A 219 -26.93 27.03 17.53
N TYR A 220 -25.91 26.70 16.78
CA TYR A 220 -25.92 26.91 15.33
C TYR A 220 -27.03 26.10 14.65
N CYS A 221 -27.13 24.78 14.95
CA CYS A 221 -28.20 23.92 14.44
C CYS A 221 -29.61 24.44 14.79
N GLN A 222 -29.77 24.97 16.00
CA GLN A 222 -31.04 25.55 16.44
C GLN A 222 -31.41 26.81 15.64
N ARG A 223 -30.45 27.71 15.40
CA ARG A 223 -30.69 28.93 14.59
C ARG A 223 -31.03 28.61 13.13
N GLU A 224 -30.34 27.64 12.56
CA GLU A 224 -30.54 27.20 11.15
C GLU A 224 -31.76 26.28 10.97
N ASP A 225 -32.43 25.94 12.11
CA ASP A 225 -33.56 24.98 12.16
C ASP A 225 -33.30 23.66 11.46
N ARG A 226 -32.04 23.20 11.45
CA ARG A 226 -31.62 21.91 10.88
C ARG A 226 -30.49 21.31 11.69
N ASP A 227 -30.40 19.98 11.64
CA ASP A 227 -29.24 19.25 12.12
C ASP A 227 -28.14 19.22 11.05
N LEU A 228 -26.92 18.89 11.46
CA LEU A 228 -25.78 18.76 10.55
C LEU A 228 -25.80 17.43 9.83
N THR A 229 -25.30 17.43 8.60
CA THR A 229 -24.89 16.19 7.97
C THR A 229 -23.62 15.65 8.63
N ASP A 230 -23.36 14.37 8.46
CA ASP A 230 -22.16 13.71 8.97
C ASP A 230 -20.87 14.39 8.46
N ILE A 231 -20.86 14.82 7.21
CA ILE A 231 -19.74 15.55 6.61
C ILE A 231 -19.54 16.94 7.21
N GLU A 232 -20.64 17.69 7.43
CA GLU A 232 -20.56 19.02 8.06
C GLU A 232 -20.03 18.92 9.49
N PHE A 233 -20.48 17.93 10.25
CA PHE A 233 -19.98 17.69 11.60
C PHE A 233 -18.50 17.33 11.61
N GLU A 234 -18.07 16.43 10.71
CA GLU A 234 -16.67 16.04 10.57
C GLU A 234 -15.78 17.22 10.17
N MET A 235 -16.23 18.06 9.24
CA MET A 235 -15.51 19.28 8.86
C MET A 235 -15.31 20.21 10.06
N LEU A 236 -16.34 20.40 10.89
CA LEU A 236 -16.22 21.23 12.11
C LEU A 236 -15.23 20.60 13.09
N ALA A 237 -15.32 19.29 13.33
CA ALA A 237 -14.42 18.58 14.24
C ALA A 237 -12.95 18.61 13.80
N GLN A 238 -12.68 18.64 12.49
CA GLN A 238 -11.31 18.68 11.94
C GLN A 238 -10.70 20.09 11.88
N THR A 239 -11.52 21.12 11.93
CA THR A 239 -11.07 22.52 11.75
C THR A 239 -11.11 23.33 13.03
N TRP A 240 -11.72 22.82 14.09
CA TRP A 240 -11.84 23.50 15.40
C TRP A 240 -10.53 23.52 16.23
#